data_eed6a9c02df0de60080d88d31d1e44fe
#
_entry.id   eed6a9c02df0de60080d88d31d1e44fe
#
_cell.length_a   1.000
_cell.length_b   1.000
_cell.length_c   1.000
_cell.angle_alpha   90.00
_cell.angle_beta   90.00
_cell.angle_gamma   90.00
#
_symmetry.space_group_name_H-M   'P 1'
#
loop_
_entity.id
_entity.type
_entity.pdbx_description
1 polymer ?
#
loop_
_entity_poly.entity_id
_entity_poly.type
_entity_poly.pdbx_seq_one_letter_code
_entity_poly.pdbx_strand_id
1 'polypeptide(L)'
;MVAPAFRVERLPRPLIFVLVTVLCVAGLAAAHGSRIVDNWHVTQWEDGVFFRYNVEQIHSLGDCFVKRGAWAGLYRPLTTNLYYYVVSQALANRIEAYHLINLVFVILNAVLLYRLAESFLGPWWAMIPAVLFASRLAMVEVVLHTCEFQGLLYVFFTILSVDLFVRSRKSDSSWPLTLSALAFWMALFSKESAIVLPALLIVYGWLFEDRIVSRRYLVHPGIAILWVILFVLVLRPLSHDQPTGFGYDFSVSNVLRNYTAHFLDFSNWFLAPLQDYVMPANVAALADTWHARLLFCVLITSEIAMLLFPGFLKTQGVRLAVFGFAWFLITTLPFAIFEGRLFMRYSYLGHAGLALCVGGLLESVVRVFFARRGKTETRADAIADVSLKPPLAR
;
A
#
# COMPACT_ATOMS: atom_id res chain seq x y z
N MET A 1 -23.47 -10.44 35.02
CA MET A 1 -22.62 -9.22 34.92
C MET A 1 -21.94 -9.24 33.58
N VAL A 2 -22.22 -8.26 32.71
CA VAL A 2 -21.52 -8.08 31.44
C VAL A 2 -20.12 -7.59 31.80
N ALA A 3 -19.08 -8.32 31.40
CA ALA A 3 -17.71 -7.88 31.60
C ALA A 3 -17.58 -6.41 31.21
N PRO A 4 -16.90 -5.56 31.98
CA PRO A 4 -16.74 -4.16 31.66
C PRO A 4 -16.00 -4.14 30.29
N ALA A 5 -16.71 -3.74 29.27
CA ALA A 5 -16.06 -3.40 28.02
C ALA A 5 -14.99 -2.37 28.40
N PHE A 6 -13.73 -2.67 28.16
CA PHE A 6 -12.63 -1.74 28.30
C PHE A 6 -13.02 -0.50 27.50
N ARG A 7 -13.65 0.47 28.16
CA ARG A 7 -13.82 1.82 27.64
C ARG A 7 -12.45 2.46 27.71
N VAL A 8 -11.61 2.14 26.73
CA VAL A 8 -10.46 2.99 26.46
C VAL A 8 -11.05 4.34 26.11
N GLU A 9 -10.88 5.31 27.01
CA GLU A 9 -11.27 6.69 26.75
C GLU A 9 -10.73 7.04 25.37
N ARG A 10 -11.61 7.53 24.51
CA ARG A 10 -11.24 7.84 23.12
C ARG A 10 -10.27 8.99 23.16
N LEU A 11 -8.98 8.71 22.93
CA LEU A 11 -8.00 9.76 22.73
C LEU A 11 -8.50 10.73 21.65
N PRO A 12 -8.27 12.04 21.82
CA PRO A 12 -8.61 13.03 20.80
C PRO A 12 -7.95 12.63 19.46
N ARG A 13 -8.68 12.70 18.36
CA ARG A 13 -8.16 12.34 17.03
C ARG A 13 -6.79 12.96 16.71
N PRO A 14 -6.53 14.27 16.98
CA PRO A 14 -5.21 14.85 16.76
C PRO A 14 -4.10 14.10 17.49
N LEU A 15 -4.34 13.69 18.74
CA LEU A 15 -3.35 12.95 19.54
C LEU A 15 -3.07 11.58 18.96
N ILE A 16 -4.09 10.89 18.40
CA ILE A 16 -3.92 9.61 17.71
C ILE A 16 -3.03 9.79 16.47
N PHE A 17 -3.24 10.82 15.65
CA PHE A 17 -2.41 11.11 14.50
C PHE A 17 -0.96 11.40 14.88
N VAL A 18 -0.73 12.18 15.95
CA VAL A 18 0.62 12.41 16.47
C VAL A 18 1.26 11.09 16.91
N LEU A 19 0.53 10.26 17.65
CA LEU A 19 1.02 8.96 18.11
C LEU A 19 1.38 8.05 16.93
N VAL A 20 0.52 7.93 15.94
CA VAL A 20 0.79 7.14 14.72
C VAL A 20 2.03 7.67 14.01
N THR A 21 2.15 8.98 13.82
CA THR A 21 3.32 9.60 13.19
C THR A 21 4.59 9.27 13.97
N VAL A 22 4.58 9.45 15.30
CA VAL A 22 5.74 9.13 16.16
C VAL A 22 6.10 7.64 16.06
N LEU A 23 5.12 6.75 16.11
CA LEU A 23 5.36 5.30 16.01
C LEU A 23 5.91 4.91 14.63
N CYS A 24 5.42 5.51 13.55
CA CYS A 24 5.94 5.27 12.20
C CYS A 24 7.39 5.73 12.06
N VAL A 25 7.70 6.95 12.54
CA VAL A 25 9.09 7.48 12.55
C VAL A 25 9.98 6.63 13.43
N ALA A 26 9.54 6.28 14.64
CA ALA A 26 10.31 5.43 15.55
C ALA A 26 10.53 4.03 14.95
N GLY A 27 9.52 3.43 14.34
CA GLY A 27 9.62 2.13 13.67
C GLY A 27 10.61 2.14 12.51
N LEU A 28 10.55 3.16 11.66
CA LEU A 28 11.50 3.35 10.55
C LEU A 28 12.92 3.59 11.08
N ALA A 29 13.08 4.46 12.06
CA ALA A 29 14.38 4.77 12.66
C ALA A 29 14.99 3.55 13.38
N ALA A 30 14.21 2.80 14.15
CA ALA A 30 14.66 1.60 14.83
C ALA A 30 15.06 0.49 13.86
N ALA A 31 14.31 0.32 12.76
CA ALA A 31 14.59 -0.70 11.76
C ALA A 31 15.75 -0.33 10.82
N HIS A 32 15.86 0.93 10.43
CA HIS A 32 16.70 1.35 9.30
C HIS A 32 17.42 2.69 9.48
N GLY A 33 17.40 3.30 10.67
CA GLY A 33 17.92 4.65 10.90
C GLY A 33 19.38 4.82 10.50
N SER A 34 20.27 3.88 10.85
CA SER A 34 21.69 3.94 10.47
C SER A 34 21.86 3.95 8.94
N ARG A 35 21.13 3.08 8.21
CA ARG A 35 21.20 3.01 6.75
C ARG A 35 20.75 4.30 6.08
N ILE A 36 19.70 4.93 6.62
CA ILE A 36 19.21 6.22 6.11
C ILE A 36 20.24 7.30 6.37
N VAL A 37 20.80 7.39 7.58
CA VAL A 37 21.78 8.40 7.96
C VAL A 37 23.07 8.26 7.16
N ASP A 38 23.60 7.04 7.04
CA ASP A 38 24.86 6.76 6.34
C ASP A 38 24.79 7.11 4.84
N ASN A 39 23.59 7.07 4.24
CA ASN A 39 23.40 7.34 2.82
C ASN A 39 22.66 8.67 2.54
N TRP A 40 22.45 9.52 3.57
CA TRP A 40 21.65 10.74 3.44
C TRP A 40 22.21 11.76 2.43
N HIS A 41 23.51 11.76 2.22
CA HIS A 41 24.20 12.66 1.29
C HIS A 41 24.53 12.02 -0.07
N VAL A 42 24.12 10.78 -0.29
CA VAL A 42 24.46 10.03 -1.50
C VAL A 42 23.45 10.32 -2.59
N THR A 43 23.94 10.79 -3.75
CA THR A 43 23.13 10.94 -4.97
C THR A 43 23.23 9.66 -5.80
N GLN A 44 22.10 9.05 -6.08
CA GLN A 44 22.05 7.84 -6.90
C GLN A 44 22.22 8.19 -8.40
N TRP A 45 22.70 7.24 -9.18
CA TRP A 45 22.88 7.44 -10.62
C TRP A 45 21.58 7.86 -11.34
N GLU A 46 20.49 7.18 -11.00
CA GLU A 46 19.17 7.48 -11.58
C GLU A 46 18.73 8.92 -11.25
N ASP A 47 19.00 9.42 -10.05
CA ASP A 47 18.68 10.78 -9.63
C ASP A 47 19.41 11.82 -10.49
N GLY A 48 20.68 11.55 -10.81
CA GLY A 48 21.48 12.40 -11.69
C GLY A 48 20.90 12.54 -13.10
N VAL A 49 20.26 11.48 -13.62
CA VAL A 49 19.56 11.53 -14.91
C VAL A 49 18.35 12.46 -14.84
N PHE A 50 17.54 12.38 -13.78
CA PHE A 50 16.37 13.25 -13.61
C PHE A 50 16.74 14.70 -13.38
N PHE A 51 17.75 14.99 -12.56
CA PHE A 51 18.24 16.35 -12.34
C PHE A 51 18.74 17.00 -13.64
N ARG A 52 19.58 16.29 -14.39
CA ARG A 52 20.12 16.80 -15.66
C ARG A 52 19.00 17.07 -16.66
N TYR A 53 18.11 16.11 -16.88
CA TYR A 53 17.00 16.26 -17.79
C TYR A 53 16.13 17.47 -17.43
N ASN A 54 15.82 17.64 -16.15
CA ASN A 54 14.95 18.74 -15.71
C ASN A 54 15.61 20.10 -15.96
N VAL A 55 16.90 20.24 -15.65
CA VAL A 55 17.65 21.49 -15.93
C VAL A 55 17.73 21.79 -17.43
N GLU A 56 17.97 20.78 -18.25
CA GLU A 56 18.18 20.97 -19.70
C GLU A 56 16.87 21.14 -20.48
N GLN A 57 15.75 20.58 -20.01
CA GLN A 57 14.54 20.44 -20.81
C GLN A 57 13.32 21.17 -20.24
N ILE A 58 13.25 21.38 -18.94
CA ILE A 58 12.06 21.94 -18.28
C ILE A 58 12.35 23.37 -17.82
N HIS A 59 11.78 24.35 -18.52
CA HIS A 59 12.01 25.77 -18.27
C HIS A 59 10.77 26.53 -17.80
N SER A 60 9.58 25.88 -17.90
CA SER A 60 8.31 26.49 -17.50
C SER A 60 7.35 25.45 -16.91
N LEU A 61 6.32 25.90 -16.19
CA LEU A 61 5.23 25.03 -15.73
C LEU A 61 4.53 24.33 -16.91
N GLY A 62 4.40 25.00 -18.05
CA GLY A 62 3.83 24.39 -19.25
C GLY A 62 4.66 23.21 -19.77
N ASP A 63 5.99 23.36 -19.74
CA ASP A 63 6.91 22.31 -20.16
C ASP A 63 6.71 21.01 -19.36
N CYS A 64 6.35 21.12 -18.06
CA CYS A 64 6.12 19.96 -17.23
C CYS A 64 5.06 19.00 -17.77
N PHE A 65 4.10 19.53 -18.54
CA PHE A 65 2.96 18.75 -19.06
C PHE A 65 3.06 18.44 -20.55
N VAL A 66 3.88 19.15 -21.30
CA VAL A 66 3.99 18.97 -22.77
C VAL A 66 5.29 18.30 -23.18
N LYS A 67 6.33 18.35 -22.35
CA LYS A 67 7.61 17.70 -22.63
C LYS A 67 7.64 16.28 -22.08
N ARG A 68 8.48 15.46 -22.70
CA ARG A 68 8.72 14.07 -22.29
C ARG A 68 9.31 14.02 -20.89
N GLY A 69 9.16 12.91 -20.20
CA GLY A 69 9.90 12.65 -18.97
C GLY A 69 11.35 12.23 -19.23
N ALA A 70 12.20 12.27 -18.21
CA ALA A 70 13.61 11.88 -18.26
C ALA A 70 13.82 10.45 -18.80
N TRP A 71 12.85 9.57 -18.60
CA TRP A 71 12.84 8.23 -19.18
C TRP A 71 11.90 8.19 -20.39
N ALA A 72 12.46 7.88 -21.54
CA ALA A 72 11.69 7.70 -22.77
C ALA A 72 10.57 6.65 -22.55
N GLY A 73 9.40 6.92 -23.12
CA GLY A 73 8.24 6.02 -23.03
C GLY A 73 7.37 6.18 -21.80
N LEU A 74 7.72 7.03 -20.83
CA LEU A 74 6.92 7.28 -19.63
C LEU A 74 6.38 8.69 -19.62
N TYR A 75 5.08 8.83 -19.37
CA TYR A 75 4.43 10.14 -19.19
C TYR A 75 3.93 10.27 -17.74
N ARG A 76 4.74 10.90 -16.91
CA ARG A 76 4.50 11.09 -15.46
C ARG A 76 4.73 12.55 -15.07
N PRO A 77 3.94 13.49 -15.59
CA PRO A 77 4.22 14.92 -15.49
C PRO A 77 4.35 15.43 -14.06
N LEU A 78 3.60 14.87 -13.11
CA LEU A 78 3.64 15.32 -11.72
C LEU A 78 4.94 14.95 -11.01
N THR A 79 5.54 13.83 -11.34
CA THR A 79 6.63 13.24 -10.57
C THR A 79 7.98 13.30 -11.26
N THR A 80 8.02 13.26 -12.59
CA THR A 80 9.28 13.36 -13.35
C THR A 80 9.63 14.79 -13.76
N ASN A 81 8.64 15.66 -13.97
CA ASN A 81 8.86 17.01 -14.46
C ASN A 81 8.49 18.05 -13.38
N LEU A 82 7.22 18.12 -12.97
CA LEU A 82 6.73 19.17 -12.05
C LEU A 82 7.44 19.12 -10.68
N TYR A 83 7.60 17.92 -10.12
CA TYR A 83 8.28 17.75 -8.83
C TYR A 83 9.70 18.33 -8.87
N TYR A 84 10.51 17.90 -9.84
CA TYR A 84 11.89 18.37 -9.94
C TYR A 84 11.95 19.85 -10.29
N TYR A 85 11.08 20.34 -11.16
CA TYR A 85 11.00 21.75 -11.50
C TYR A 85 10.71 22.63 -10.28
N VAL A 86 9.68 22.28 -9.51
CA VAL A 86 9.28 23.07 -8.33
C VAL A 86 10.31 22.98 -7.21
N VAL A 87 10.80 21.77 -6.92
CA VAL A 87 11.74 21.57 -5.80
C VAL A 87 13.10 22.18 -6.12
N SER A 88 13.59 22.09 -7.37
CA SER A 88 14.86 22.71 -7.76
C SER A 88 14.81 24.24 -7.69
N GLN A 89 13.69 24.86 -8.04
CA GLN A 89 13.51 26.31 -7.90
C GLN A 89 13.48 26.76 -6.44
N ALA A 90 12.91 25.94 -5.55
CA ALA A 90 12.74 26.29 -4.14
C ALA A 90 13.98 25.96 -3.29
N LEU A 91 14.63 24.82 -3.55
CA LEU A 91 15.65 24.25 -2.67
C LEU A 91 16.98 23.98 -3.37
N ALA A 92 17.13 24.40 -4.61
CA ALA A 92 18.21 24.01 -5.49
C ALA A 92 18.36 22.48 -5.60
N ASN A 93 19.51 21.98 -6.05
CA ASN A 93 19.74 20.53 -6.18
C ASN A 93 20.36 19.93 -4.90
N ARG A 94 19.84 20.32 -3.72
CA ARG A 94 20.27 19.75 -2.45
C ARG A 94 19.60 18.40 -2.25
N ILE A 95 20.37 17.33 -2.37
CA ILE A 95 19.84 15.96 -2.30
C ILE A 95 19.11 15.67 -0.97
N GLU A 96 19.60 16.23 0.11
CA GLU A 96 19.02 16.08 1.44
C GLU A 96 17.58 16.60 1.52
N ALA A 97 17.28 17.67 0.78
CA ALA A 97 15.94 18.23 0.73
C ALA A 97 14.96 17.30 0.02
N TYR A 98 15.41 16.63 -1.04
CA TYR A 98 14.59 15.64 -1.74
C TYR A 98 14.36 14.41 -0.88
N HIS A 99 15.38 13.91 -0.17
CA HIS A 99 15.23 12.80 0.79
C HIS A 99 14.25 13.16 1.92
N LEU A 100 14.31 14.40 2.43
CA LEU A 100 13.37 14.88 3.44
C LEU A 100 11.92 14.89 2.92
N ILE A 101 11.71 15.35 1.68
CA ILE A 101 10.37 15.32 1.06
C ILE A 101 9.90 13.87 0.92
N ASN A 102 10.76 12.96 0.45
CA ASN A 102 10.42 11.55 0.35
C ASN A 102 10.04 10.96 1.72
N LEU A 103 10.81 11.25 2.77
CA LEU A 103 10.52 10.82 4.14
C LEU A 103 9.16 11.34 4.62
N VAL A 104 8.84 12.60 4.36
CA VAL A 104 7.52 13.18 4.70
C VAL A 104 6.40 12.41 3.98
N PHE A 105 6.57 12.08 2.70
CA PHE A 105 5.55 11.31 1.97
C PHE A 105 5.44 9.86 2.44
N VAL A 106 6.51 9.22 2.89
CA VAL A 106 6.43 7.90 3.56
C VAL A 106 5.51 7.97 4.77
N ILE A 107 5.70 8.99 5.62
CA ILE A 107 4.87 9.18 6.81
C ILE A 107 3.42 9.53 6.45
N LEU A 108 3.19 10.40 5.47
CA LEU A 108 1.85 10.74 4.99
C LEU A 108 1.12 9.50 4.45
N ASN A 109 1.81 8.63 3.71
CA ASN A 109 1.25 7.37 3.21
C ASN A 109 0.87 6.43 4.36
N ALA A 110 1.71 6.33 5.40
CA ALA A 110 1.41 5.53 6.58
C ALA A 110 0.21 6.08 7.36
N VAL A 111 0.10 7.41 7.51
CA VAL A 111 -1.05 8.06 8.14
C VAL A 111 -2.33 7.87 7.33
N LEU A 112 -2.27 7.92 5.99
CA LEU A 112 -3.42 7.61 5.14
C LEU A 112 -3.83 6.15 5.27
N LEU A 113 -2.87 5.23 5.34
CA LEU A 113 -3.15 3.81 5.54
C LEU A 113 -3.79 3.56 6.91
N TYR A 114 -3.32 4.27 7.97
CA TYR A 114 -3.97 4.28 9.27
C TYR A 114 -5.44 4.68 9.16
N ARG A 115 -5.73 5.82 8.49
CA ARG A 115 -7.10 6.32 8.32
C ARG A 115 -8.01 5.35 7.57
N LEU A 116 -7.48 4.70 6.54
CA LEU A 116 -8.20 3.67 5.81
C LEU A 116 -8.48 2.47 6.72
N ALA A 117 -7.46 1.96 7.42
CA ALA A 117 -7.57 0.83 8.34
C ALA A 117 -8.53 1.12 9.51
N GLU A 118 -8.55 2.36 10.05
CA GLU A 118 -9.47 2.80 11.11
C GLU A 118 -10.93 2.62 10.72
N SER A 119 -11.25 2.75 9.44
CA SER A 119 -12.61 2.55 8.92
C SER A 119 -13.13 1.12 9.09
N PHE A 120 -12.23 0.16 9.36
CA PHE A 120 -12.51 -1.28 9.48
C PHE A 120 -12.16 -1.85 10.86
N LEU A 121 -11.03 -1.46 11.44
CA LEU A 121 -10.48 -2.10 12.64
C LEU A 121 -10.69 -1.30 13.94
N GLY A 122 -11.03 -0.03 13.81
CA GLY A 122 -10.98 0.91 14.93
C GLY A 122 -9.54 1.44 15.21
N PRO A 123 -9.41 2.46 16.08
CA PRO A 123 -8.20 3.29 16.13
C PRO A 123 -6.94 2.54 16.58
N TRP A 124 -7.04 1.66 17.56
CA TRP A 124 -5.86 0.96 18.10
C TRP A 124 -5.31 -0.09 17.14
N TRP A 125 -6.19 -0.89 16.56
CA TRP A 125 -5.80 -1.92 15.61
C TRP A 125 -5.30 -1.34 14.30
N ALA A 126 -5.80 -0.18 13.89
CA ALA A 126 -5.37 0.51 12.69
C ALA A 126 -3.92 1.03 12.74
N MET A 127 -3.34 1.18 13.94
CA MET A 127 -1.92 1.55 14.10
C MET A 127 -0.98 0.45 13.57
N ILE A 128 -1.38 -0.82 13.71
CA ILE A 128 -0.53 -1.95 13.31
C ILE A 128 -0.17 -1.90 11.82
N PRO A 129 -1.14 -1.85 10.88
CA PRO A 129 -0.81 -1.76 9.45
C PRO A 129 0.00 -0.50 9.10
N ALA A 130 -0.25 0.63 9.75
CA ALA A 130 0.49 1.85 9.47
C ALA A 130 1.97 1.74 9.86
N VAL A 131 2.26 1.25 11.07
CA VAL A 131 3.63 1.06 11.56
C VAL A 131 4.34 -0.04 10.77
N LEU A 132 3.66 -1.15 10.52
CA LEU A 132 4.20 -2.24 9.70
C LEU A 132 4.57 -1.74 8.30
N PHE A 133 3.75 -0.94 7.67
CA PHE A 133 4.01 -0.37 6.37
C PHE A 133 5.22 0.58 6.39
N ALA A 134 5.26 1.52 7.34
CA ALA A 134 6.34 2.50 7.43
C ALA A 134 7.72 1.89 7.74
N SER A 135 7.76 0.76 8.45
CA SER A 135 9.02 0.13 8.90
C SER A 135 9.62 -0.89 7.91
N ARG A 136 9.09 -0.98 6.67
CA ARG A 136 9.62 -1.91 5.66
C ARG A 136 10.97 -1.48 5.09
N LEU A 137 11.78 -2.47 4.69
CA LEU A 137 13.06 -2.20 4.04
C LEU A 137 12.90 -1.40 2.73
N ALA A 138 11.84 -1.68 1.97
CA ALA A 138 11.49 -0.91 0.78
C ALA A 138 11.37 0.60 1.03
N MET A 139 11.08 1.02 2.28
CA MET A 139 11.02 2.46 2.64
C MET A 139 12.37 3.14 2.57
N VAL A 140 13.45 2.41 2.87
CA VAL A 140 14.80 2.96 2.77
C VAL A 140 15.11 3.32 1.33
N GLU A 141 14.79 2.43 0.39
CA GLU A 141 14.99 2.67 -1.04
C GLU A 141 14.18 3.89 -1.50
N VAL A 142 12.88 3.95 -1.18
CA VAL A 142 12.05 5.09 -1.63
C VAL A 142 12.40 6.40 -0.93
N VAL A 143 13.00 6.40 0.24
CA VAL A 143 13.51 7.62 0.91
C VAL A 143 14.77 8.12 0.24
N LEU A 144 15.73 7.24 -0.03
CA LEU A 144 17.06 7.58 -0.49
C LEU A 144 17.19 7.74 -2.02
N HIS A 145 16.15 7.40 -2.79
CA HIS A 145 16.08 7.67 -4.22
C HIS A 145 15.11 8.81 -4.51
N THR A 146 15.59 9.90 -5.05
CA THR A 146 14.71 11.03 -5.37
C THR A 146 13.76 10.69 -6.50
N CYS A 147 14.17 9.85 -7.45
CA CYS A 147 13.32 9.38 -8.55
C CYS A 147 12.14 8.52 -8.08
N GLU A 148 12.19 7.97 -6.87
CA GLU A 148 11.08 7.20 -6.30
C GLU A 148 9.97 8.07 -5.70
N PHE A 149 10.09 9.39 -5.75
CA PHE A 149 8.95 10.27 -5.50
C PHE A 149 7.72 9.91 -6.36
N GLN A 150 7.95 9.37 -7.55
CA GLN A 150 6.87 8.83 -8.39
C GLN A 150 6.11 7.68 -7.71
N GLY A 151 6.82 6.79 -7.02
CA GLY A 151 6.21 5.72 -6.23
C GLY A 151 5.48 6.26 -5.01
N LEU A 152 6.07 7.22 -4.30
CA LEU A 152 5.50 7.84 -3.11
C LEU A 152 4.20 8.58 -3.40
N LEU A 153 4.20 9.43 -4.42
CA LEU A 153 3.03 10.23 -4.80
C LEU A 153 1.90 9.36 -5.39
N TYR A 154 2.26 8.37 -6.18
CA TYR A 154 1.33 7.36 -6.69
C TYR A 154 0.61 6.62 -5.56
N VAL A 155 1.36 6.15 -4.55
CA VAL A 155 0.80 5.45 -3.39
C VAL A 155 -0.07 6.38 -2.57
N PHE A 156 0.37 7.64 -2.33
CA PHE A 156 -0.40 8.66 -1.65
C PHE A 156 -1.79 8.83 -2.27
N PHE A 157 -1.84 9.11 -3.55
CA PHE A 157 -3.10 9.33 -4.24
C PHE A 157 -3.94 8.07 -4.39
N THR A 158 -3.32 6.89 -4.50
CA THR A 158 -4.06 5.62 -4.55
C THR A 158 -4.75 5.33 -3.22
N ILE A 159 -4.03 5.41 -2.08
CA ILE A 159 -4.63 5.20 -0.76
C ILE A 159 -5.69 6.27 -0.48
N LEU A 160 -5.41 7.53 -0.81
CA LEU A 160 -6.36 8.63 -0.66
C LEU A 160 -7.64 8.38 -1.47
N SER A 161 -7.51 7.94 -2.72
CA SER A 161 -8.65 7.61 -3.58
C SER A 161 -9.51 6.50 -2.97
N VAL A 162 -8.89 5.42 -2.47
CA VAL A 162 -9.61 4.32 -1.81
C VAL A 162 -10.28 4.79 -0.52
N ASP A 163 -9.58 5.54 0.36
CA ASP A 163 -10.18 6.08 1.61
C ASP A 163 -11.39 6.97 1.32
N LEU A 164 -11.26 7.86 0.35
CA LEU A 164 -12.36 8.74 -0.06
C LEU A 164 -13.53 7.98 -0.69
N PHE A 165 -13.24 6.94 -1.49
CA PHE A 165 -14.27 6.06 -2.03
C PHE A 165 -15.04 5.35 -0.92
N VAL A 166 -14.32 4.72 0.02
CA VAL A 166 -14.94 4.06 1.20
C VAL A 166 -15.83 5.03 1.98
N ARG A 167 -15.38 6.28 2.17
CA ARG A 167 -16.19 7.33 2.83
C ARG A 167 -17.39 7.74 2.00
N SER A 168 -17.27 7.78 0.67
CA SER A 168 -18.39 8.10 -0.21
C SER A 168 -19.53 7.09 -0.12
N ARG A 169 -19.21 5.84 0.28
CA ARG A 169 -20.21 4.78 0.47
C ARG A 169 -21.00 4.94 1.77
N LYS A 170 -20.43 5.67 2.74
CA LYS A 170 -21.06 5.97 4.04
C LYS A 170 -21.70 7.34 4.10
N SER A 171 -21.67 8.10 2.99
CA SER A 171 -22.17 9.47 2.91
C SER A 171 -23.15 9.64 1.75
N ASP A 172 -24.18 10.44 1.96
CA ASP A 172 -25.13 10.83 0.90
C ASP A 172 -24.53 11.88 -0.04
N SER A 173 -23.47 12.57 0.39
CA SER A 173 -22.76 13.56 -0.41
C SER A 173 -21.99 12.90 -1.56
N SER A 174 -21.99 13.53 -2.73
CA SER A 174 -21.17 13.15 -3.88
C SER A 174 -19.71 13.63 -3.76
N TRP A 175 -19.44 14.60 -2.86
CA TRP A 175 -18.13 15.23 -2.75
C TRP A 175 -16.97 14.27 -2.48
N PRO A 176 -17.09 13.28 -1.55
CA PRO A 176 -16.01 12.31 -1.35
C PRO A 176 -15.73 11.46 -2.60
N LEU A 177 -16.75 11.12 -3.39
CA LEU A 177 -16.58 10.40 -4.65
C LEU A 177 -15.84 11.26 -5.68
N THR A 178 -16.18 12.53 -5.80
CA THR A 178 -15.50 13.47 -6.71
C THR A 178 -14.04 13.63 -6.34
N LEU A 179 -13.73 13.77 -5.05
CA LEU A 179 -12.35 13.84 -4.56
C LEU A 179 -11.60 12.51 -4.77
N SER A 180 -12.27 11.36 -4.61
CA SER A 180 -11.70 10.05 -4.93
C SER A 180 -11.33 9.95 -6.41
N ALA A 181 -12.21 10.38 -7.29
CA ALA A 181 -11.97 10.43 -8.73
C ALA A 181 -10.79 11.34 -9.09
N LEU A 182 -10.71 12.53 -8.47
CA LEU A 182 -9.58 13.45 -8.66
C LEU A 182 -8.27 12.84 -8.16
N ALA A 183 -8.28 12.22 -6.98
CA ALA A 183 -7.10 11.53 -6.45
C ALA A 183 -6.65 10.39 -7.39
N PHE A 184 -7.59 9.67 -8.00
CA PHE A 184 -7.24 8.65 -8.99
C PHE A 184 -6.57 9.24 -10.23
N TRP A 185 -7.06 10.37 -10.76
CA TRP A 185 -6.39 11.09 -11.83
C TRP A 185 -4.96 11.49 -11.44
N MET A 186 -4.75 12.05 -10.25
CA MET A 186 -3.42 12.41 -9.76
C MET A 186 -2.51 11.17 -9.62
N ALA A 187 -3.05 10.02 -9.21
CA ALA A 187 -2.31 8.76 -9.17
C ALA A 187 -1.83 8.34 -10.56
N LEU A 188 -2.69 8.40 -11.58
CA LEU A 188 -2.37 8.08 -12.98
C LEU A 188 -1.31 9.02 -13.57
N PHE A 189 -1.37 10.32 -13.26
CA PHE A 189 -0.34 11.29 -13.66
C PHE A 189 0.97 11.14 -12.88
N SER A 190 0.96 10.45 -11.75
CA SER A 190 2.15 10.12 -10.97
C SER A 190 2.82 8.83 -11.46
N LYS A 191 2.03 7.78 -11.74
CA LYS A 191 2.50 6.50 -12.24
C LYS A 191 1.34 5.73 -12.88
N GLU A 192 1.54 5.28 -14.11
CA GLU A 192 0.52 4.56 -14.89
C GLU A 192 0.02 3.26 -14.23
N SER A 193 0.82 2.68 -13.33
CA SER A 193 0.43 1.48 -12.56
C SER A 193 -0.82 1.71 -11.70
N ALA A 194 -1.24 2.96 -11.48
CA ALA A 194 -2.51 3.29 -10.80
C ALA A 194 -3.74 2.74 -11.53
N ILE A 195 -3.62 2.36 -12.81
CA ILE A 195 -4.70 1.82 -13.64
C ILE A 195 -5.43 0.63 -13.00
N VAL A 196 -4.78 -0.08 -12.07
CA VAL A 196 -5.35 -1.24 -11.36
C VAL A 196 -6.33 -0.86 -10.25
N LEU A 197 -6.41 0.42 -9.85
CA LEU A 197 -7.26 0.88 -8.75
C LEU A 197 -8.76 0.51 -8.90
N PRO A 198 -9.39 0.58 -10.08
CA PRO A 198 -10.78 0.15 -10.23
C PRO A 198 -11.02 -1.30 -9.79
N ALA A 199 -10.07 -2.21 -10.03
CA ALA A 199 -10.17 -3.59 -9.59
C ALA A 199 -10.18 -3.70 -8.06
N LEU A 200 -9.38 -2.89 -7.35
CA LEU A 200 -9.42 -2.82 -5.88
C LEU A 200 -10.78 -2.38 -5.37
N LEU A 201 -11.39 -1.38 -5.99
CA LEU A 201 -12.69 -0.88 -5.59
C LEU A 201 -13.81 -1.91 -5.82
N ILE A 202 -13.71 -2.71 -6.89
CA ILE A 202 -14.63 -3.83 -7.14
C ILE A 202 -14.50 -4.88 -6.04
N VAL A 203 -13.26 -5.27 -5.67
CA VAL A 203 -13.02 -6.22 -4.57
C VAL A 203 -13.53 -5.66 -3.23
N TYR A 204 -13.33 -4.37 -2.98
CA TYR A 204 -13.90 -3.71 -1.80
C TYR A 204 -15.43 -3.87 -1.78
N GLY A 205 -16.12 -3.55 -2.87
CA GLY A 205 -17.57 -3.70 -2.97
C GLY A 205 -18.03 -5.14 -2.75
N TRP A 206 -17.31 -6.10 -3.32
CA TRP A 206 -17.60 -7.53 -3.16
C TRP A 206 -17.51 -8.00 -1.72
N LEU A 207 -16.53 -7.52 -0.96
CA LEU A 207 -16.29 -7.97 0.41
C LEU A 207 -17.11 -7.22 1.47
N PHE A 208 -17.41 -5.94 1.24
CA PHE A 208 -17.96 -5.07 2.29
C PHE A 208 -19.36 -4.53 2.02
N GLU A 209 -19.88 -4.73 0.81
CA GLU A 209 -21.21 -4.24 0.44
C GLU A 209 -22.13 -5.37 -0.04
N ASP A 210 -23.40 -5.27 0.28
CA ASP A 210 -24.41 -6.26 -0.15
C ASP A 210 -24.78 -6.13 -1.63
N ARG A 211 -24.47 -4.99 -2.26
CA ARG A 211 -24.79 -4.68 -3.65
C ARG A 211 -23.66 -3.94 -4.34
N ILE A 212 -22.96 -4.62 -5.25
CA ILE A 212 -21.92 -4.04 -6.11
C ILE A 212 -22.50 -3.12 -7.20
N VAL A 213 -23.80 -3.28 -7.55
CA VAL A 213 -24.43 -2.57 -8.65
C VAL A 213 -24.83 -1.16 -8.24
N SER A 214 -23.82 -0.28 -8.10
CA SER A 214 -24.04 1.16 -7.92
C SER A 214 -23.29 1.93 -9.01
N ARG A 215 -23.91 2.96 -9.58
CA ARG A 215 -23.28 3.85 -10.57
C ARG A 215 -21.96 4.45 -10.08
N ARG A 216 -21.76 4.54 -8.76
CA ARG A 216 -20.51 5.03 -8.14
C ARG A 216 -19.31 4.17 -8.51
N TYR A 217 -19.49 2.85 -8.72
CA TYR A 217 -18.42 1.93 -9.15
C TYR A 217 -17.98 2.13 -10.61
N LEU A 218 -18.79 2.81 -11.44
CA LEU A 218 -18.46 3.07 -12.84
C LEU A 218 -17.53 4.27 -13.03
N VAL A 219 -17.39 5.14 -12.03
CA VAL A 219 -16.59 6.37 -12.14
C VAL A 219 -15.11 6.05 -12.40
N HIS A 220 -14.51 5.17 -11.59
CA HIS A 220 -13.09 4.84 -11.71
C HIS A 220 -12.76 4.01 -12.96
N PRO A 221 -13.53 2.97 -13.33
CA PRO A 221 -13.36 2.32 -14.65
C PRO A 221 -13.49 3.29 -15.82
N GLY A 222 -14.45 4.22 -15.77
CA GLY A 222 -14.61 5.26 -16.80
C GLY A 222 -13.36 6.14 -16.93
N ILE A 223 -12.78 6.55 -15.80
CA ILE A 223 -11.51 7.30 -15.76
C ILE A 223 -10.36 6.44 -16.33
N ALA A 224 -10.28 5.17 -15.95
CA ALA A 224 -9.25 4.26 -16.46
C ALA A 224 -9.33 4.09 -17.99
N ILE A 225 -10.52 3.91 -18.53
CA ILE A 225 -10.75 3.83 -19.98
C ILE A 225 -10.35 5.14 -20.66
N LEU A 226 -10.79 6.28 -20.12
CA LEU A 226 -10.42 7.59 -20.65
C LEU A 226 -8.90 7.82 -20.63
N TRP A 227 -8.22 7.39 -19.54
CA TRP A 227 -6.77 7.43 -19.45
C TRP A 227 -6.09 6.58 -20.52
N VAL A 228 -6.54 5.35 -20.75
CA VAL A 228 -6.01 4.47 -21.79
C VAL A 228 -6.17 5.12 -23.17
N ILE A 229 -7.34 5.66 -23.46
CA ILE A 229 -7.61 6.37 -24.73
C ILE A 229 -6.65 7.56 -24.87
N LEU A 230 -6.54 8.40 -23.85
CA LEU A 230 -5.64 9.54 -23.83
C LEU A 230 -4.18 9.11 -24.01
N PHE A 231 -3.76 8.06 -23.30
CA PHE A 231 -2.40 7.51 -23.39
C PHE A 231 -2.09 7.03 -24.80
N VAL A 232 -2.97 6.22 -25.38
CA VAL A 232 -2.73 5.63 -26.72
C VAL A 232 -2.76 6.70 -27.83
N LEU A 233 -3.72 7.63 -27.78
CA LEU A 233 -3.93 8.57 -28.86
C LEU A 233 -3.05 9.81 -28.78
N VAL A 234 -2.72 10.28 -27.57
CA VAL A 234 -2.04 11.56 -27.36
C VAL A 234 -0.66 11.38 -26.76
N LEU A 235 -0.53 10.58 -25.70
CA LEU A 235 0.70 10.55 -24.91
C LEU A 235 1.73 9.58 -25.49
N ARG A 236 1.31 8.46 -26.08
CA ARG A 236 2.21 7.50 -26.71
C ARG A 236 3.00 8.10 -27.88
N PRO A 237 2.43 8.87 -28.80
CA PRO A 237 3.19 9.57 -29.83
C PRO A 237 4.23 10.54 -29.26
N LEU A 238 3.98 11.13 -28.08
CA LEU A 238 4.93 12.01 -27.39
C LEU A 238 6.05 11.22 -26.68
N SER A 239 5.84 9.92 -26.45
CA SER A 239 6.77 9.05 -25.72
C SER A 239 7.71 8.25 -26.62
N HIS A 240 7.80 8.58 -27.92
CA HIS A 240 8.44 7.74 -28.95
C HIS A 240 9.97 7.60 -28.79
N ASP A 241 10.48 6.40 -29.13
CA ASP A 241 11.76 5.99 -29.68
C ASP A 241 12.91 5.51 -28.80
N GLN A 242 12.69 5.20 -27.51
CA GLN A 242 13.67 4.29 -26.92
C GLN A 242 12.97 3.05 -26.33
N PRO A 243 13.46 1.84 -26.63
CA PRO A 243 13.01 0.67 -25.92
C PRO A 243 13.24 0.93 -24.43
N THR A 244 12.21 0.76 -23.62
CA THR A 244 12.26 0.99 -22.16
C THR A 244 13.31 0.13 -21.46
N GLY A 245 14.02 -0.73 -22.18
CA GLY A 245 14.96 -1.70 -21.65
C GLY A 245 14.32 -2.73 -20.72
N PHE A 246 12.98 -2.71 -20.62
CA PHE A 246 12.20 -3.65 -19.83
C PHE A 246 11.72 -4.79 -20.73
N GLY A 247 12.22 -5.99 -20.47
CA GLY A 247 11.62 -7.22 -20.97
C GLY A 247 10.34 -7.51 -20.16
N TYR A 248 9.36 -8.10 -20.86
CA TYR A 248 8.16 -8.65 -20.23
C TYR A 248 8.15 -10.16 -20.47
N ASP A 249 8.05 -10.90 -19.37
CA ASP A 249 7.88 -12.36 -19.42
C ASP A 249 6.57 -12.73 -18.73
N PHE A 250 5.59 -13.12 -19.51
CA PHE A 250 4.27 -13.55 -19.05
C PHE A 250 4.21 -15.04 -18.68
N SER A 251 5.35 -15.74 -18.67
CA SER A 251 5.38 -17.14 -18.25
C SER A 251 4.90 -17.26 -16.80
N VAL A 252 4.13 -18.30 -16.53
CA VAL A 252 3.62 -18.57 -15.17
C VAL A 252 4.76 -18.67 -14.16
N SER A 253 5.90 -19.24 -14.58
CA SER A 253 7.09 -19.38 -13.74
C SER A 253 7.65 -18.01 -13.31
N ASN A 254 7.83 -17.07 -14.26
CA ASN A 254 8.32 -15.72 -13.98
C ASN A 254 7.34 -14.94 -13.10
N VAL A 255 6.06 -14.93 -13.46
CA VAL A 255 5.00 -14.23 -12.71
C VAL A 255 4.94 -14.77 -11.28
N LEU A 256 4.92 -16.08 -11.09
CA LEU A 256 4.88 -16.70 -9.77
C LEU A 256 6.14 -16.40 -8.95
N ARG A 257 7.32 -16.46 -9.58
CA ARG A 257 8.59 -16.08 -8.96
C ARG A 257 8.56 -14.65 -8.45
N ASN A 258 8.16 -13.71 -9.30
CA ASN A 258 8.15 -12.29 -8.97
C ASN A 258 7.14 -11.98 -7.86
N TYR A 259 5.94 -12.53 -7.91
CA TYR A 259 4.98 -12.42 -6.80
C TYR A 259 5.52 -13.00 -5.50
N THR A 260 6.13 -14.19 -5.56
CA THR A 260 6.72 -14.83 -4.38
C THR A 260 7.83 -13.96 -3.78
N ALA A 261 8.69 -13.37 -4.63
CA ALA A 261 9.76 -12.49 -4.20
C ALA A 261 9.21 -11.22 -3.53
N HIS A 262 8.22 -10.55 -4.12
CA HIS A 262 7.59 -9.37 -3.54
C HIS A 262 6.82 -9.68 -2.24
N PHE A 263 6.26 -10.87 -2.11
CA PHE A 263 5.63 -11.32 -0.87
C PHE A 263 6.66 -11.58 0.24
N LEU A 264 7.75 -12.26 -0.09
CA LEU A 264 8.83 -12.54 0.86
C LEU A 264 9.56 -11.26 1.29
N ASP A 265 9.72 -10.28 0.39
CA ASP A 265 10.29 -8.97 0.70
C ASP A 265 9.50 -8.27 1.82
N PHE A 266 8.19 -8.46 1.89
CA PHE A 266 7.39 -7.93 3.00
C PHE A 266 7.80 -8.50 4.35
N SER A 267 8.27 -9.72 4.44
CA SER A 267 8.74 -10.35 5.69
C SER A 267 10.22 -10.05 6.01
N ASN A 268 10.96 -9.49 5.06
CA ASN A 268 12.40 -9.24 5.20
C ASN A 268 12.68 -7.90 5.90
N TRP A 269 12.75 -7.92 7.24
CA TRP A 269 12.91 -6.73 8.06
C TRP A 269 14.35 -6.32 8.32
N PHE A 270 15.31 -7.28 8.34
CA PHE A 270 16.60 -7.09 9.00
C PHE A 270 17.83 -7.52 8.22
N LEU A 271 17.73 -8.24 7.10
CA LEU A 271 18.84 -9.09 6.66
C LEU A 271 19.55 -8.67 5.37
N ALA A 272 19.16 -7.61 4.68
CA ALA A 272 19.80 -7.29 3.42
C ALA A 272 20.76 -6.10 3.52
N PRO A 273 22.03 -6.24 3.07
CA PRO A 273 22.83 -5.08 2.72
C PRO A 273 22.16 -4.31 1.57
N LEU A 274 22.11 -2.98 1.66
CA LEU A 274 21.72 -2.09 0.57
C LEU A 274 22.81 -2.08 -0.51
N GLN A 275 23.03 -3.21 -1.16
CA GLN A 275 23.83 -3.26 -2.36
C GLN A 275 22.88 -3.39 -3.52
N ASP A 276 22.86 -2.36 -4.35
CA ASP A 276 22.28 -2.34 -5.69
C ASP A 276 20.75 -2.27 -5.87
N TYR A 277 19.93 -1.75 -4.91
CA TYR A 277 18.49 -1.45 -5.12
C TYR A 277 17.64 -2.59 -5.73
N VAL A 278 18.26 -3.71 -5.96
CA VAL A 278 17.65 -4.96 -6.38
C VAL A 278 17.21 -5.71 -5.12
N MET A 279 16.14 -6.45 -5.24
CA MET A 279 15.68 -7.33 -4.15
C MET A 279 16.84 -8.15 -3.60
N PRO A 280 16.98 -8.27 -2.28
CA PRO A 280 18.09 -8.99 -1.65
C PRO A 280 18.28 -10.37 -2.27
N ALA A 281 19.52 -10.76 -2.54
CA ALA A 281 19.85 -12.02 -3.22
C ALA A 281 19.28 -13.25 -2.49
N ASN A 282 19.24 -13.21 -1.15
CA ASN A 282 18.61 -14.26 -0.34
C ASN A 282 17.10 -14.36 -0.55
N VAL A 283 16.39 -13.24 -0.73
CA VAL A 283 14.96 -13.22 -1.02
C VAL A 283 14.70 -13.72 -2.42
N ALA A 284 15.49 -13.25 -3.40
CA ALA A 284 15.39 -13.72 -4.77
C ALA A 284 15.68 -15.23 -4.87
N ALA A 285 16.73 -15.72 -4.22
CA ALA A 285 17.08 -17.14 -4.18
C ALA A 285 15.99 -17.99 -3.50
N LEU A 286 15.39 -17.49 -2.41
CA LEU A 286 14.29 -18.18 -1.74
C LEU A 286 13.03 -18.22 -2.64
N ALA A 287 12.73 -17.16 -3.37
CA ALA A 287 11.62 -17.11 -4.33
C ALA A 287 11.79 -18.08 -5.49
N ASP A 288 13.04 -18.47 -5.80
CA ASP A 288 13.35 -19.49 -6.79
C ASP A 288 13.12 -20.92 -6.30
N THR A 289 12.96 -21.14 -4.99
CA THR A 289 12.69 -22.46 -4.44
C THR A 289 11.24 -22.90 -4.74
N TRP A 290 11.05 -24.18 -5.03
CA TRP A 290 9.72 -24.73 -5.27
C TRP A 290 8.82 -24.67 -4.02
N HIS A 291 9.39 -24.77 -2.83
CA HIS A 291 8.66 -24.69 -1.56
C HIS A 291 7.99 -23.32 -1.36
N ALA A 292 8.75 -22.23 -1.60
CA ALA A 292 8.22 -20.88 -1.48
C ALA A 292 7.11 -20.62 -2.51
N ARG A 293 7.30 -21.06 -3.74
CA ARG A 293 6.31 -20.96 -4.80
C ARG A 293 5.06 -21.78 -4.50
N LEU A 294 5.22 -23.01 -3.99
CA LEU A 294 4.10 -23.85 -3.57
C LEU A 294 3.30 -23.19 -2.43
N LEU A 295 3.99 -22.69 -1.40
CA LEU A 295 3.33 -21.95 -0.30
C LEU A 295 2.55 -20.76 -0.85
N PHE A 296 3.13 -19.98 -1.77
CA PHE A 296 2.46 -18.84 -2.37
C PHE A 296 1.25 -19.27 -3.21
N CYS A 297 1.33 -20.37 -3.96
CA CYS A 297 0.18 -20.95 -4.67
C CYS A 297 -0.95 -21.34 -3.70
N VAL A 298 -0.64 -21.92 -2.55
CA VAL A 298 -1.64 -22.25 -1.51
C VAL A 298 -2.30 -20.97 -1.00
N LEU A 299 -1.53 -19.90 -0.75
CA LEU A 299 -2.09 -18.60 -0.34
C LEU A 299 -3.02 -18.01 -1.40
N ILE A 300 -2.61 -18.00 -2.67
CA ILE A 300 -3.45 -17.53 -3.78
C ILE A 300 -4.74 -18.37 -3.88
N THR A 301 -4.62 -19.69 -3.82
CA THR A 301 -5.78 -20.58 -3.92
C THR A 301 -6.75 -20.35 -2.76
N SER A 302 -6.23 -20.15 -1.54
CA SER A 302 -7.03 -19.81 -0.37
C SER A 302 -7.73 -18.48 -0.53
N GLU A 303 -7.04 -17.47 -1.08
CA GLU A 303 -7.61 -16.15 -1.37
C GLU A 303 -8.75 -16.24 -2.40
N ILE A 304 -8.53 -16.95 -3.50
CA ILE A 304 -9.56 -17.18 -4.51
C ILE A 304 -10.78 -17.87 -3.88
N ALA A 305 -10.57 -18.90 -3.06
CA ALA A 305 -11.66 -19.58 -2.37
C ALA A 305 -12.44 -18.63 -1.43
N MET A 306 -11.74 -17.77 -0.68
CA MET A 306 -12.37 -16.77 0.18
C MET A 306 -13.14 -15.71 -0.62
N LEU A 307 -12.63 -15.29 -1.76
CA LEU A 307 -13.32 -14.35 -2.65
C LEU A 307 -14.56 -14.97 -3.32
N LEU A 308 -14.51 -16.26 -3.67
CA LEU A 308 -15.67 -16.96 -4.24
C LEU A 308 -16.78 -17.22 -3.22
N PHE A 309 -16.44 -17.37 -1.94
CA PHE A 309 -17.37 -17.67 -0.87
C PHE A 309 -17.32 -16.63 0.26
N PRO A 310 -17.62 -15.34 0.01
CA PRO A 310 -17.49 -14.27 1.01
C PRO A 310 -18.42 -14.46 2.23
N GLY A 311 -19.46 -15.27 2.11
CA GLY A 311 -20.38 -15.62 3.24
C GLY A 311 -19.69 -16.32 4.41
N PHE A 312 -18.53 -16.94 4.21
CA PHE A 312 -17.72 -17.52 5.30
C PHE A 312 -16.91 -16.47 6.06
N LEU A 313 -16.74 -15.27 5.53
CA LEU A 313 -15.97 -14.17 6.13
C LEU A 313 -16.81 -13.45 7.20
N LYS A 314 -16.93 -14.06 8.37
CA LYS A 314 -17.83 -13.60 9.45
C LYS A 314 -17.37 -12.32 10.15
N THR A 315 -16.08 -12.04 10.17
CA THR A 315 -15.53 -10.89 10.88
C THR A 315 -15.03 -9.82 9.93
N GLN A 316 -15.12 -8.56 10.34
CA GLN A 316 -14.63 -7.43 9.55
C GLN A 316 -13.11 -7.48 9.37
N GLY A 317 -12.37 -7.94 10.38
CA GLY A 317 -10.92 -8.12 10.30
C GLY A 317 -10.51 -9.17 9.26
N VAL A 318 -11.22 -10.32 9.19
CA VAL A 318 -10.97 -11.34 8.16
C VAL A 318 -11.28 -10.79 6.76
N ARG A 319 -12.39 -10.06 6.59
CA ARG A 319 -12.69 -9.39 5.30
C ARG A 319 -11.60 -8.40 4.90
N LEU A 320 -11.07 -7.64 5.88
CA LEU A 320 -9.96 -6.73 5.63
C LEU A 320 -8.67 -7.48 5.28
N ALA A 321 -8.42 -8.63 5.88
CA ALA A 321 -7.26 -9.46 5.55
C ALA A 321 -7.32 -9.96 4.11
N VAL A 322 -8.47 -10.48 3.69
CA VAL A 322 -8.72 -10.88 2.30
C VAL A 322 -8.59 -9.69 1.35
N PHE A 323 -9.18 -8.54 1.68
CA PHE A 323 -9.02 -7.33 0.90
C PHE A 323 -7.56 -6.89 0.76
N GLY A 324 -6.81 -6.95 1.86
CA GLY A 324 -5.40 -6.58 1.89
C GLY A 324 -4.53 -7.50 1.03
N PHE A 325 -4.78 -8.80 1.05
CA PHE A 325 -4.06 -9.74 0.20
C PHE A 325 -4.43 -9.60 -1.29
N ALA A 326 -5.72 -9.42 -1.59
CA ALA A 326 -6.16 -9.07 -2.95
C ALA A 326 -5.54 -7.76 -3.45
N TRP A 327 -5.45 -6.76 -2.56
CA TRP A 327 -4.73 -5.51 -2.85
C TRP A 327 -3.29 -5.77 -3.27
N PHE A 328 -2.55 -6.58 -2.49
CA PHE A 328 -1.19 -6.97 -2.84
C PHE A 328 -1.13 -7.62 -4.24
N LEU A 329 -1.98 -8.59 -4.51
CA LEU A 329 -2.00 -9.29 -5.80
C LEU A 329 -2.27 -8.33 -6.97
N ILE A 330 -3.29 -7.49 -6.85
CA ILE A 330 -3.72 -6.57 -7.90
C ILE A 330 -2.65 -5.50 -8.18
N THR A 331 -2.08 -4.90 -7.13
CA THR A 331 -1.14 -3.79 -7.29
C THR A 331 0.27 -4.22 -7.65
N THR A 332 0.64 -5.47 -7.37
CA THR A 332 1.92 -6.06 -7.77
C THR A 332 1.88 -6.61 -9.20
N LEU A 333 0.70 -6.89 -9.76
CA LEU A 333 0.54 -7.48 -11.09
C LEU A 333 1.34 -6.74 -12.20
N PRO A 334 1.32 -5.40 -12.31
CA PRO A 334 2.08 -4.70 -13.34
C PRO A 334 3.60 -4.92 -13.27
N PHE A 335 4.10 -5.31 -12.11
CA PHE A 335 5.53 -5.54 -11.85
C PHE A 335 5.90 -7.03 -11.87
N ALA A 336 4.94 -7.90 -11.61
CA ALA A 336 5.14 -9.34 -11.61
C ALA A 336 5.46 -9.90 -13.01
N ILE A 337 5.12 -9.17 -14.07
CA ILE A 337 5.39 -9.55 -15.46
C ILE A 337 6.75 -9.07 -15.98
N PHE A 338 7.55 -8.34 -15.19
CA PHE A 338 8.86 -7.87 -15.63
C PHE A 338 9.87 -9.05 -15.66
N GLU A 339 10.68 -9.06 -16.71
CA GLU A 339 11.77 -10.03 -16.86
C GLU A 339 13.00 -9.60 -16.06
N GLY A 340 13.46 -10.48 -15.16
CA GLY A 340 14.77 -10.33 -14.49
C GLY A 340 14.93 -9.13 -13.57
N ARG A 341 13.87 -8.34 -13.28
CA ARG A 341 13.94 -7.12 -12.47
C ARG A 341 13.05 -7.21 -11.25
N LEU A 342 13.68 -7.46 -10.13
CA LEU A 342 13.03 -7.49 -8.81
C LEU A 342 13.54 -6.29 -7.99
N PHE A 343 12.85 -5.15 -8.09
CA PHE A 343 13.14 -3.98 -7.25
C PHE A 343 12.17 -3.93 -6.07
N MET A 344 12.69 -3.70 -4.86
CA MET A 344 11.87 -3.57 -3.63
C MET A 344 10.84 -2.45 -3.76
N ARG A 345 11.17 -1.35 -4.42
CA ARG A 345 10.29 -0.21 -4.69
C ARG A 345 9.02 -0.55 -5.46
N TYR A 346 9.01 -1.66 -6.21
CA TYR A 346 7.80 -2.11 -6.92
C TYR A 346 6.76 -2.72 -5.99
N SER A 347 7.19 -3.21 -4.83
CA SER A 347 6.31 -3.77 -3.80
C SER A 347 5.63 -2.69 -2.95
N TYR A 348 6.03 -1.43 -3.05
CA TYR A 348 5.66 -0.39 -2.08
C TYR A 348 4.15 -0.29 -1.87
N LEU A 349 3.35 -0.20 -2.94
CA LEU A 349 1.88 -0.19 -2.80
C LEU A 349 1.32 -1.55 -2.39
N GLY A 350 1.91 -2.65 -2.87
CA GLY A 350 1.52 -4.01 -2.46
C GLY A 350 1.71 -4.25 -0.96
N HIS A 351 2.78 -3.70 -0.39
CA HIS A 351 3.05 -3.78 1.06
C HIS A 351 1.99 -3.08 1.91
N ALA A 352 1.33 -2.03 1.42
CA ALA A 352 0.17 -1.44 2.09
C ALA A 352 -0.96 -2.48 2.24
N GLY A 353 -1.21 -3.26 1.19
CA GLY A 353 -2.17 -4.37 1.22
C GLY A 353 -1.79 -5.46 2.21
N LEU A 354 -0.53 -5.93 2.19
CA LEU A 354 -0.08 -6.95 3.14
C LEU A 354 -0.12 -6.45 4.59
N ALA A 355 0.17 -5.18 4.83
CA ALA A 355 0.04 -4.58 6.16
C ALA A 355 -1.42 -4.59 6.65
N LEU A 356 -2.39 -4.26 5.78
CA LEU A 356 -3.82 -4.39 6.07
C LEU A 356 -4.22 -5.85 6.34
N CYS A 357 -3.68 -6.79 5.57
CA CYS A 357 -3.90 -8.22 5.76
C CYS A 357 -3.46 -8.66 7.16
N VAL A 358 -2.24 -8.35 7.56
CA VAL A 358 -1.71 -8.69 8.89
C VAL A 358 -2.53 -8.05 10.01
N GLY A 359 -2.85 -6.75 9.89
CA GLY A 359 -3.67 -6.03 10.88
C GLY A 359 -5.05 -6.66 11.06
N GLY A 360 -5.71 -7.03 9.97
CA GLY A 360 -7.02 -7.70 9.97
C GLY A 360 -6.98 -9.09 10.60
N LEU A 361 -5.95 -9.89 10.28
CA LEU A 361 -5.76 -11.22 10.88
C LEU A 361 -5.52 -11.13 12.39
N LEU A 362 -4.62 -10.25 12.82
CA LEU A 362 -4.30 -10.08 14.24
C LEU A 362 -5.53 -9.65 15.05
N GLU A 363 -6.28 -8.66 14.56
CA GLU A 363 -7.54 -8.24 15.21
C GLU A 363 -8.51 -9.40 15.33
N SER A 364 -8.69 -10.17 14.27
CA SER A 364 -9.63 -11.29 14.25
C SER A 364 -9.22 -12.40 15.22
N VAL A 365 -7.93 -12.76 15.27
CA VAL A 365 -7.40 -13.79 16.18
C VAL A 365 -7.61 -13.38 17.64
N VAL A 366 -7.24 -12.15 17.99
CA VAL A 366 -7.37 -11.63 19.34
C VAL A 366 -8.84 -11.56 19.76
N ARG A 367 -9.72 -11.08 18.88
CA ARG A 367 -11.16 -11.02 19.16
C ARG A 367 -11.75 -12.41 19.43
N VAL A 368 -11.38 -13.43 18.65
CA VAL A 368 -11.82 -14.83 18.85
C VAL A 368 -11.29 -15.40 20.18
N PHE A 369 -10.02 -15.11 20.49
CA PHE A 369 -9.39 -15.57 21.73
C PHE A 369 -10.13 -15.05 22.98
N PHE A 370 -10.37 -13.73 23.03
CA PHE A 370 -11.10 -13.14 24.18
C PHE A 370 -12.56 -13.54 24.23
N ALA A 371 -13.24 -13.71 23.09
CA ALA A 371 -14.61 -14.21 23.07
C ALA A 371 -14.75 -15.63 23.63
N ARG A 372 -13.75 -16.49 23.43
CA ARG A 372 -13.70 -17.84 24.01
C ARG A 372 -13.47 -17.80 25.52
N ARG A 373 -12.54 -16.96 25.98
CA ARG A 373 -12.21 -16.81 27.40
C ARG A 373 -13.40 -16.33 28.21
N GLY A 374 -14.13 -15.34 27.77
CA GLY A 374 -15.33 -14.82 28.41
C GLY A 374 -16.45 -15.88 28.52
N LYS A 375 -16.59 -16.79 27.53
CA LYS A 375 -17.54 -17.90 27.59
C LYS A 375 -17.14 -18.96 28.62
N THR A 376 -15.84 -19.18 28.82
CA THR A 376 -15.31 -20.13 29.79
C THR A 376 -15.52 -19.61 31.21
N GLU A 377 -15.30 -18.33 31.45
CA GLU A 377 -15.53 -17.68 32.76
C GLU A 377 -17.02 -17.70 33.13
N THR A 378 -17.93 -17.34 32.22
CA THR A 378 -19.37 -17.38 32.44
C THR A 378 -19.87 -18.80 32.71
N ARG A 379 -19.28 -19.83 32.11
CA ARG A 379 -19.62 -21.23 32.34
C ARG A 379 -19.08 -21.73 33.67
N ALA A 380 -17.91 -21.28 34.10
CA ALA A 380 -17.34 -21.61 35.40
C ALA A 380 -18.17 -20.98 36.52
N ASP A 381 -18.58 -19.72 36.37
CA ASP A 381 -19.45 -19.02 37.32
C ASP A 381 -20.84 -19.69 37.43
N ALA A 382 -21.40 -20.12 36.30
CA ALA A 382 -22.67 -20.84 36.28
C ALA A 382 -22.59 -22.25 36.99
N ILE A 383 -21.46 -22.94 36.86
CA ILE A 383 -21.22 -24.22 37.54
C ILE A 383 -21.01 -23.99 39.03
N ALA A 384 -20.31 -22.95 39.43
CA ALA A 384 -20.11 -22.57 40.84
C ALA A 384 -21.42 -22.20 41.52
N ASP A 385 -22.33 -21.48 40.83
CA ASP A 385 -23.65 -21.10 41.37
C ASP A 385 -24.58 -22.29 41.56
N VAL A 386 -24.47 -23.34 40.72
CA VAL A 386 -25.22 -24.61 40.86
C VAL A 386 -24.71 -25.44 42.03
N SER A 387 -23.40 -25.37 42.32
CA SER A 387 -22.79 -26.17 43.42
C SER A 387 -23.06 -25.58 44.81
N LEU A 388 -23.47 -24.32 44.90
CA LEU A 388 -23.74 -23.61 46.15
C LEU A 388 -25.22 -23.67 46.59
N LYS A 389 -26.12 -24.30 45.81
CA LYS A 389 -27.51 -24.51 46.26
C LYS A 389 -27.57 -25.65 47.28
N PRO A 390 -27.99 -25.38 48.53
CA PRO A 390 -28.15 -26.42 49.52
C PRO A 390 -29.18 -27.47 49.04
N PRO A 391 -28.98 -28.78 49.36
CA PRO A 391 -29.94 -29.81 49.00
C PRO A 391 -31.29 -29.45 49.59
N LEU A 392 -32.32 -29.38 48.74
CA LEU A 392 -33.72 -29.20 49.17
C LEU A 392 -34.03 -30.28 50.24
N ALA A 393 -34.20 -29.83 51.49
CA ALA A 393 -34.69 -30.74 52.58
C ALA A 393 -36.04 -31.27 52.15
N ARG A 394 -36.10 -32.59 52.07
CA ARG A 394 -37.35 -33.38 51.92
C ARG A 394 -38.02 -33.55 53.24
#